data_3ef456a1e5945fca9b87e2fe98a2c873
#
_entry.id   3ef456a1e5945fca9b87e2fe98a2c873
#
_cell.length_a   1.000
_cell.length_b   1.000
_cell.length_c   1.000
_cell.angle_alpha   90.00
_cell.angle_beta   90.00
_cell.angle_gamma   90.00
#
_symmetry.space_group_name_H-M   'P 1'
#
loop_
_entity.id
_entity.type
_entity.pdbx_description
1 polymer ?
#
loop_
_entity_poly.entity_id
_entity_poly.type
_entity_poly.pdbx_seq_one_letter_code
_entity_poly.pdbx_strand_id
1 'polypeptide(L)'
;LESAGLSLAAEADRRTLLRRLVLDLLGRPPTIAEQDRFLADTRPGAWARQVDATLASPEFGQRFGRHWLDVAGYADTIGFDHVPTQVIITEGKWRYRDYVIQAFNNDHPLDRFLQEQLAGDEMVDWRDAKTYSPETVRHLVATGFLRTARDQTHEGVGVITPNYYEVLFETIDVVAGGLMGLSVKCARCHDHKFDAIPQRDYYRLMASLITAYNPTDWRPVYRFAKDINERSLLDVTTETKKQIDADNAKLNSQIATARKLIDAARQAARTRVLEKKRATVPSEIRSDVITAIGTDGKKRNEVQK
;
A
#
# COMPACT_ATOMS: atom_id res chain seq x y z
N LEU A 1 -22.61 0.30 39.64
CA LEU A 1 -21.90 -0.32 40.75
C LEU A 1 -22.63 -0.01 42.08
N GLU A 2 -22.90 1.27 42.38
CA GLU A 2 -23.62 1.68 43.59
C GLU A 2 -24.99 1.01 43.76
N SER A 3 -25.77 0.90 42.67
CA SER A 3 -27.05 0.20 42.66
C SER A 3 -26.94 -1.29 42.96
N ALA A 4 -25.80 -1.88 42.80
CA ALA A 4 -25.48 -3.29 43.09
C ALA A 4 -24.72 -3.46 44.43
N GLY A 5 -24.55 -2.40 45.21
CA GLY A 5 -23.79 -2.42 46.46
C GLY A 5 -22.29 -2.67 46.27
N LEU A 6 -21.75 -2.42 45.07
CA LEU A 6 -20.35 -2.60 44.75
C LEU A 6 -19.61 -1.25 44.74
N SER A 7 -18.34 -1.26 45.14
CA SER A 7 -17.43 -0.13 45.01
C SER A 7 -16.37 -0.39 43.95
N LEU A 8 -15.77 0.68 43.43
CA LEU A 8 -14.59 0.56 42.60
C LEU A 8 -13.42 -0.02 43.40
N ALA A 9 -12.58 -0.80 42.76
CA ALA A 9 -11.31 -1.22 43.35
C ALA A 9 -10.45 0.00 43.64
N ALA A 10 -9.49 -0.14 44.57
CA ALA A 10 -8.52 0.90 44.87
C ALA A 10 -7.74 1.31 43.60
N GLU A 11 -7.40 2.57 43.50
CA GLU A 11 -6.58 3.10 42.42
C GLU A 11 -5.24 2.35 42.36
N ALA A 12 -4.82 2.00 41.16
CA ALA A 12 -3.55 1.33 40.95
C ALA A 12 -2.37 2.26 41.27
N ASP A 13 -1.22 1.69 41.63
CA ASP A 13 -0.01 2.46 41.82
C ASP A 13 0.46 3.17 40.55
N ARG A 14 1.28 4.20 40.71
CA ARG A 14 1.73 5.06 39.60
C ARG A 14 2.48 4.30 38.50
N ARG A 15 3.26 3.27 38.83
CA ARG A 15 3.97 2.46 37.84
C ARG A 15 2.99 1.65 36.98
N THR A 16 2.00 1.05 37.62
CA THR A 16 0.92 0.29 36.98
C THR A 16 0.07 1.20 36.07
N LEU A 17 -0.31 2.40 36.55
CA LEU A 17 -1.04 3.39 35.76
C LEU A 17 -0.26 3.79 34.50
N LEU A 18 1.01 4.16 34.63
CA LEU A 18 1.86 4.52 33.49
C LEU A 18 2.01 3.36 32.52
N ARG A 19 2.25 2.15 33.03
CA ARG A 19 2.37 0.97 32.17
C ARG A 19 1.10 0.74 31.33
N ARG A 20 -0.08 0.84 31.93
CA ARG A 20 -1.35 0.69 31.22
C ARG A 20 -1.51 1.79 30.17
N LEU A 21 -1.31 3.05 30.55
CA LEU A 21 -1.42 4.19 29.64
C LEU A 21 -0.55 4.02 28.38
N VAL A 22 0.74 3.72 28.57
CA VAL A 22 1.68 3.62 27.44
C VAL A 22 1.40 2.37 26.58
N LEU A 23 1.01 1.25 27.20
CA LEU A 23 0.58 0.06 26.45
C LEU A 23 -0.68 0.32 25.62
N ASP A 24 -1.67 0.97 26.20
CA ASP A 24 -2.95 1.22 25.53
C ASP A 24 -2.78 2.22 24.38
N LEU A 25 -2.09 3.34 24.63
CA LEU A 25 -1.98 4.44 23.68
C LEU A 25 -0.84 4.28 22.68
N LEU A 26 0.30 3.70 23.06
CA LEU A 26 1.48 3.58 22.20
C LEU A 26 1.80 2.13 21.79
N GLY A 27 1.16 1.14 22.42
CA GLY A 27 1.34 -0.28 22.09
C GLY A 27 2.66 -0.89 22.57
N ARG A 28 3.41 -0.20 23.43
CA ARG A 28 4.69 -0.65 24.02
C ARG A 28 4.75 -0.39 25.53
N PRO A 29 5.63 -1.05 26.27
CA PRO A 29 5.88 -0.68 27.65
C PRO A 29 6.58 0.70 27.73
N PRO A 30 6.42 1.43 28.86
CA PRO A 30 7.16 2.66 29.07
C PRO A 30 8.65 2.37 29.21
N THR A 31 9.49 3.26 28.71
CA THR A 31 10.93 3.24 28.92
C THR A 31 11.28 3.59 30.37
N ILE A 32 12.50 3.26 30.80
CA ILE A 32 12.98 3.59 32.12
C ILE A 32 12.94 5.12 32.34
N ALA A 33 13.37 5.91 31.34
CA ALA A 33 13.36 7.37 31.42
C ALA A 33 11.93 7.96 31.53
N GLU A 34 10.93 7.36 30.87
CA GLU A 34 9.51 7.74 31.01
C GLU A 34 9.00 7.43 32.41
N GLN A 35 9.36 6.26 32.97
CA GLN A 35 8.99 5.89 34.32
C GLN A 35 9.60 6.82 35.34
N ASP A 36 10.90 7.07 35.29
CA ASP A 36 11.61 7.92 36.23
C ASP A 36 11.06 9.36 36.21
N ARG A 37 10.82 9.91 35.02
CA ARG A 37 10.22 11.23 34.81
C ARG A 37 8.84 11.33 35.47
N PHE A 38 7.96 10.37 35.19
CA PHE A 38 6.60 10.38 35.73
C PHE A 38 6.58 10.17 37.25
N LEU A 39 7.41 9.27 37.79
CA LEU A 39 7.47 9.00 39.22
C LEU A 39 8.05 10.18 40.00
N ALA A 40 8.97 10.92 39.42
CA ALA A 40 9.55 12.15 40.04
C ALA A 40 8.60 13.35 40.02
N ASP A 41 7.58 13.38 39.11
CA ASP A 41 6.60 14.48 39.04
C ASP A 41 5.53 14.30 40.10
N THR A 42 5.73 14.93 41.27
CA THR A 42 4.81 14.92 42.42
C THR A 42 3.82 16.09 42.44
N ARG A 43 3.88 16.97 41.45
CA ARG A 43 2.98 18.14 41.33
C ARG A 43 1.53 17.75 41.12
N PRO A 44 0.54 18.56 41.57
CA PRO A 44 -0.86 18.36 41.26
C PRO A 44 -1.05 18.26 39.74
N GLY A 45 -1.90 17.34 39.29
CA GLY A 45 -2.19 17.12 37.84
C GLY A 45 -1.08 16.36 37.08
N ALA A 46 -0.11 15.72 37.75
CA ALA A 46 0.96 14.94 37.11
C ALA A 46 0.40 13.85 36.17
N TRP A 47 -0.72 13.21 36.55
CA TRP A 47 -1.37 12.21 35.73
C TRP A 47 -1.92 12.81 34.40
N ALA A 48 -2.65 13.92 34.47
CA ALA A 48 -3.18 14.59 33.30
C ALA A 48 -2.06 15.00 32.34
N ARG A 49 -0.98 15.62 32.85
CA ARG A 49 0.19 15.95 32.04
C ARG A 49 0.83 14.73 31.37
N GLN A 50 0.86 13.60 32.08
CA GLN A 50 1.41 12.35 31.50
C GLN A 50 0.50 11.82 30.39
N VAL A 51 -0.82 11.88 30.56
CA VAL A 51 -1.80 11.51 29.50
C VAL A 51 -1.60 12.41 28.29
N ASP A 52 -1.59 13.73 28.47
CA ASP A 52 -1.39 14.69 27.39
C ASP A 52 -0.07 14.46 26.65
N ALA A 53 1.03 14.24 27.38
CA ALA A 53 2.32 13.95 26.79
C ALA A 53 2.35 12.63 26.00
N THR A 54 1.57 11.64 26.45
CA THR A 54 1.46 10.35 25.74
C THR A 54 0.62 10.48 24.48
N LEU A 55 -0.48 11.22 24.53
CA LEU A 55 -1.33 11.52 23.35
C LEU A 55 -0.59 12.36 22.32
N ALA A 56 0.28 13.28 22.74
CA ALA A 56 1.10 14.10 21.85
C ALA A 56 2.29 13.34 21.22
N SER A 57 2.48 12.06 21.56
CA SER A 57 3.55 11.25 20.97
C SER A 57 3.22 10.87 19.53
N PRO A 58 4.17 10.99 18.59
CA PRO A 58 3.97 10.47 17.22
C PRO A 58 3.61 8.98 17.14
N GLU A 59 3.97 8.21 18.15
CA GLU A 59 3.64 6.78 18.25
C GLU A 59 2.14 6.55 18.46
N PHE A 60 1.40 7.54 18.99
CA PHE A 60 -0.06 7.47 19.11
C PHE A 60 -0.74 7.27 17.75
N GLY A 61 -0.41 8.12 16.78
CA GLY A 61 -0.96 7.98 15.43
C GLY A 61 -0.52 6.70 14.74
N GLN A 62 0.70 6.20 15.00
CA GLN A 62 1.14 4.91 14.48
C GLN A 62 0.31 3.76 15.07
N ARG A 63 0.01 3.80 16.37
CA ARG A 63 -0.77 2.79 17.08
C ARG A 63 -2.24 2.79 16.63
N PHE A 64 -2.90 3.95 16.65
CA PHE A 64 -4.31 4.05 16.31
C PHE A 64 -4.54 4.01 14.79
N GLY A 65 -3.63 4.61 14.03
CA GLY A 65 -3.64 4.50 12.57
C GLY A 65 -3.57 3.07 12.08
N ARG A 66 -2.80 2.20 12.76
CA ARG A 66 -2.78 0.77 12.44
C ARG A 66 -4.16 0.13 12.58
N HIS A 67 -4.90 0.42 13.66
CA HIS A 67 -6.24 -0.14 13.82
C HIS A 67 -7.17 0.28 12.69
N TRP A 68 -7.08 1.55 12.27
CA TRP A 68 -7.82 2.02 11.10
C TRP A 68 -7.41 1.32 9.82
N LEU A 69 -6.11 1.18 9.59
CA LEU A 69 -5.55 0.52 8.40
C LEU A 69 -5.96 -0.96 8.33
N ASP A 70 -6.03 -1.64 9.47
CA ASP A 70 -6.53 -3.03 9.56
C ASP A 70 -8.02 -3.09 9.18
N VAL A 71 -8.86 -2.14 9.66
CA VAL A 71 -10.28 -2.03 9.29
C VAL A 71 -10.45 -1.72 7.80
N ALA A 72 -9.60 -0.86 7.24
CA ALA A 72 -9.59 -0.51 5.83
C ALA A 72 -9.07 -1.62 4.91
N GLY A 73 -8.48 -2.69 5.46
CA GLY A 73 -7.83 -3.74 4.67
C GLY A 73 -6.57 -3.28 3.95
N TYR A 74 -5.86 -2.29 4.50
CA TYR A 74 -4.68 -1.70 3.87
C TYR A 74 -3.49 -2.66 3.83
N ALA A 75 -2.81 -2.70 2.69
CA ALA A 75 -1.50 -3.33 2.52
C ALA A 75 -0.60 -2.50 1.61
N ASP A 76 0.70 -2.42 1.91
CA ASP A 76 1.70 -1.72 1.09
C ASP A 76 2.07 -2.49 -0.18
N THR A 77 1.68 -3.76 -0.25
CA THR A 77 2.13 -4.68 -1.29
C THR A 77 0.96 -5.30 -2.02
N ILE A 78 1.22 -5.71 -3.25
CA ILE A 78 0.35 -6.56 -4.04
C ILE A 78 1.08 -7.86 -4.30
N GLY A 79 0.42 -8.98 -4.06
CA GLY A 79 0.88 -10.32 -4.44
C GLY A 79 0.13 -10.84 -5.64
N PHE A 80 0.67 -11.89 -6.26
CA PHE A 80 0.00 -12.63 -7.32
C PHE A 80 -0.46 -13.98 -6.77
N ASP A 81 -1.73 -14.29 -6.90
CA ASP A 81 -2.30 -15.54 -6.34
C ASP A 81 -1.66 -16.79 -6.91
N HIS A 82 -1.23 -16.75 -8.19
CA HIS A 82 -0.61 -17.87 -8.89
C HIS A 82 0.93 -17.88 -8.80
N VAL A 83 1.55 -16.81 -8.28
CA VAL A 83 3.01 -16.72 -8.08
C VAL A 83 3.27 -16.10 -6.70
N PRO A 84 3.07 -16.85 -5.61
CA PRO A 84 3.12 -16.32 -4.24
C PRO A 84 4.48 -15.77 -3.82
N THR A 85 5.53 -16.01 -4.60
CA THR A 85 6.87 -15.44 -4.37
C THR A 85 7.06 -14.06 -5.00
N GLN A 86 6.13 -13.61 -5.83
CA GLN A 86 6.18 -12.27 -6.43
C GLN A 86 5.31 -11.31 -5.62
N VAL A 87 5.96 -10.47 -4.85
CA VAL A 87 5.35 -9.38 -4.11
C VAL A 87 5.88 -8.07 -4.66
N ILE A 88 4.99 -7.18 -5.05
CA ILE A 88 5.34 -5.85 -5.57
C ILE A 88 4.94 -4.81 -4.52
N ILE A 89 5.86 -3.91 -4.19
CA ILE A 89 5.54 -2.72 -3.39
C ILE A 89 4.76 -1.76 -4.30
N THR A 90 3.58 -1.37 -3.85
CA THR A 90 2.74 -0.42 -4.57
C THR A 90 3.27 0.99 -4.38
N GLU A 91 3.75 1.59 -5.45
CA GLU A 91 4.26 2.95 -5.40
C GLU A 91 3.16 3.95 -5.02
N GLY A 92 3.49 4.84 -4.07
CA GLY A 92 2.60 5.90 -3.60
C GLY A 92 1.51 5.46 -2.61
N LYS A 93 1.20 4.18 -2.45
CA LYS A 93 0.16 3.71 -1.54
C LYS A 93 0.47 4.04 -0.07
N TRP A 94 1.75 4.07 0.30
CA TRP A 94 2.23 4.49 1.62
C TRP A 94 1.77 5.89 2.04
N ARG A 95 1.45 6.78 1.09
CA ARG A 95 0.93 8.12 1.38
C ARG A 95 -0.41 8.08 2.12
N TYR A 96 -1.28 7.13 1.77
CA TYR A 96 -2.54 6.94 2.50
C TYR A 96 -2.28 6.50 3.95
N ARG A 97 -1.35 5.58 4.18
CA ARG A 97 -0.93 5.20 5.54
C ARG A 97 -0.44 6.40 6.33
N ASP A 98 0.42 7.22 5.73
CA ASP A 98 0.98 8.41 6.38
C ASP A 98 -0.11 9.46 6.66
N TYR A 99 -1.09 9.63 5.73
CA TYR A 99 -2.27 10.46 5.96
C TYR A 99 -3.05 9.98 7.20
N VAL A 100 -3.33 8.69 7.30
CA VAL A 100 -4.04 8.11 8.45
C VAL A 100 -3.27 8.37 9.75
N ILE A 101 -1.97 8.09 9.80
CA ILE A 101 -1.12 8.34 10.97
C ILE A 101 -1.17 9.82 11.38
N GLN A 102 -1.04 10.73 10.42
CA GLN A 102 -1.10 12.17 10.66
C GLN A 102 -2.47 12.63 11.13
N ALA A 103 -3.56 12.06 10.60
CA ALA A 103 -4.91 12.38 11.03
C ALA A 103 -5.11 12.09 12.52
N PHE A 104 -4.66 10.93 13.01
CA PHE A 104 -4.72 10.60 14.43
C PHE A 104 -3.79 11.49 15.28
N ASN A 105 -2.58 11.77 14.83
CA ASN A 105 -1.64 12.63 15.57
C ASN A 105 -2.10 14.10 15.66
N ASN A 106 -2.89 14.55 14.70
CA ASN A 106 -3.40 15.92 14.65
C ASN A 106 -4.83 16.05 15.22
N ASP A 107 -5.35 14.99 15.85
CA ASP A 107 -6.73 14.94 16.37
C ASP A 107 -7.75 15.41 15.33
N HIS A 108 -7.59 14.88 14.08
CA HIS A 108 -8.45 15.29 12.96
C HIS A 108 -9.90 14.88 13.23
N PRO A 109 -10.88 15.80 13.12
CA PRO A 109 -12.28 15.49 13.39
C PRO A 109 -12.77 14.28 12.59
N LEU A 110 -13.40 13.32 13.27
CA LEU A 110 -13.77 12.03 12.68
C LEU A 110 -14.71 12.19 11.47
N ASP A 111 -15.66 13.11 11.55
CA ASP A 111 -16.58 13.40 10.44
C ASP A 111 -15.82 13.87 9.18
N ARG A 112 -14.83 14.75 9.35
CA ARG A 112 -13.97 15.21 8.27
C ARG A 112 -13.08 14.11 7.74
N PHE A 113 -12.48 13.33 8.62
CA PHE A 113 -11.66 12.18 8.27
C PHE A 113 -12.44 11.17 7.40
N LEU A 114 -13.71 10.90 7.71
CA LEU A 114 -14.55 10.03 6.91
C LEU A 114 -14.95 10.66 5.57
N GLN A 115 -15.32 11.93 5.56
CA GLN A 115 -15.66 12.66 4.32
C GLN A 115 -14.49 12.71 3.34
N GLU A 116 -13.30 13.01 3.83
CA GLU A 116 -12.08 13.08 3.01
C GLU A 116 -11.77 11.72 2.35
N GLN A 117 -12.01 10.63 3.03
CA GLN A 117 -11.75 9.29 2.50
C GLN A 117 -12.76 8.83 1.45
N LEU A 118 -14.00 9.29 1.53
CA LEU A 118 -15.05 8.93 0.57
C LEU A 118 -15.13 9.87 -0.62
N ALA A 119 -14.88 11.16 -0.41
CA ALA A 119 -15.13 12.23 -1.38
C ALA A 119 -14.07 13.35 -1.36
N GLY A 120 -12.86 13.07 -0.90
CA GLY A 120 -11.80 14.07 -0.80
C GLY A 120 -11.47 14.72 -2.14
N ASP A 121 -11.57 14.00 -3.24
CA ASP A 121 -11.38 14.54 -4.58
C ASP A 121 -12.51 15.47 -5.03
N GLU A 122 -13.68 15.42 -4.41
CA GLU A 122 -14.80 16.33 -4.66
C GLU A 122 -14.76 17.58 -3.77
N MET A 123 -13.92 17.56 -2.73
CA MET A 123 -13.76 18.69 -1.80
C MET A 123 -12.79 19.76 -2.27
N VAL A 124 -12.03 19.48 -3.33
CA VAL A 124 -10.98 20.35 -3.86
C VAL A 124 -11.01 20.42 -5.38
N ASP A 125 -10.67 21.61 -5.92
CA ASP A 125 -10.54 21.79 -7.37
C ASP A 125 -9.11 21.40 -7.80
N TRP A 126 -8.97 20.22 -8.37
CA TRP A 126 -7.67 19.64 -8.74
C TRP A 126 -7.51 19.34 -10.22
N ARG A 127 -8.63 19.22 -10.97
CA ARG A 127 -8.60 18.67 -12.33
C ARG A 127 -7.81 19.55 -13.31
N ASP A 128 -7.95 20.87 -13.19
CA ASP A 128 -7.26 21.85 -14.06
C ASP A 128 -6.04 22.49 -13.37
N ALA A 129 -5.68 22.03 -12.18
CA ALA A 129 -4.58 22.59 -11.42
C ALA A 129 -3.22 22.18 -12.02
N LYS A 130 -2.34 23.16 -12.23
CA LYS A 130 -0.96 22.91 -12.69
C LYS A 130 -0.04 22.41 -11.56
N THR A 131 -0.40 22.71 -10.34
CA THR A 131 0.30 22.29 -9.10
C THR A 131 -0.74 22.07 -8.02
N TYR A 132 -0.44 21.22 -7.08
CA TYR A 132 -1.34 20.89 -6.00
C TYR A 132 -0.86 21.51 -4.69
N SER A 133 -1.78 22.16 -3.97
CA SER A 133 -1.53 22.59 -2.60
C SER A 133 -1.37 21.38 -1.67
N PRO A 134 -0.71 21.53 -0.51
CA PRO A 134 -0.66 20.44 0.49
C PRO A 134 -2.05 19.96 0.91
N GLU A 135 -3.04 20.84 0.97
CA GLU A 135 -4.43 20.50 1.25
C GLU A 135 -5.04 19.65 0.14
N THR A 136 -4.85 20.05 -1.12
CA THR A 136 -5.31 19.28 -2.28
C THR A 136 -4.69 17.88 -2.28
N VAL A 137 -3.37 17.77 -2.04
CA VAL A 137 -2.68 16.49 -1.96
C VAL A 137 -3.27 15.64 -0.83
N ARG A 138 -3.50 16.23 0.35
CA ARG A 138 -4.09 15.52 1.49
C ARG A 138 -5.46 14.92 1.15
N HIS A 139 -6.36 15.71 0.56
CA HIS A 139 -7.69 15.24 0.17
C HIS A 139 -7.64 14.14 -0.89
N LEU A 140 -6.79 14.29 -1.91
CA LEU A 140 -6.62 13.25 -2.94
C LEU A 140 -6.00 11.97 -2.37
N VAL A 141 -5.05 12.08 -1.44
CA VAL A 141 -4.45 10.92 -0.77
C VAL A 141 -5.46 10.21 0.13
N ALA A 142 -6.35 10.97 0.81
CA ALA A 142 -7.38 10.40 1.66
C ALA A 142 -8.30 9.42 0.90
N THR A 143 -8.63 9.71 -0.37
CA THR A 143 -9.44 8.81 -1.22
C THR A 143 -8.75 7.47 -1.50
N GLY A 144 -7.49 7.31 -1.11
CA GLY A 144 -6.79 6.03 -1.08
C GLY A 144 -7.51 4.95 -0.29
N PHE A 145 -8.40 5.32 0.65
CA PHE A 145 -9.32 4.40 1.33
C PHE A 145 -10.12 3.55 0.34
N LEU A 146 -10.65 4.15 -0.71
CA LEU A 146 -11.38 3.45 -1.76
C LEU A 146 -10.48 2.51 -2.60
N ARG A 147 -9.17 2.50 -2.39
CA ARG A 147 -8.19 1.65 -3.08
C ARG A 147 -7.55 0.59 -2.16
N THR A 148 -8.08 0.40 -0.96
CA THR A 148 -7.60 -0.61 -0.01
C THR A 148 -8.19 -1.99 -0.28
N ALA A 149 -9.38 -2.06 -0.87
CA ALA A 149 -10.02 -3.31 -1.24
C ALA A 149 -9.12 -4.17 -2.15
N ARG A 150 -9.28 -5.49 -2.06
CA ARG A 150 -8.55 -6.44 -2.90
C ARG A 150 -8.83 -6.17 -4.37
N ASP A 151 -7.77 -5.97 -5.15
CA ASP A 151 -7.85 -5.72 -6.59
C ASP A 151 -6.94 -6.70 -7.34
N GLN A 152 -7.56 -7.61 -8.10
CA GLN A 152 -6.88 -8.60 -8.94
C GLN A 152 -6.77 -8.15 -10.40
N THR A 153 -7.24 -6.96 -10.75
CA THR A 153 -7.31 -6.49 -12.15
C THR A 153 -5.94 -6.09 -12.71
N HIS A 154 -4.90 -6.10 -11.89
CA HIS A 154 -3.51 -5.81 -12.28
C HIS A 154 -2.82 -6.97 -13.01
N GLU A 155 -3.36 -8.18 -12.94
CA GLU A 155 -2.70 -9.39 -13.44
C GLU A 155 -2.62 -9.50 -14.97
N GLY A 156 -3.36 -8.68 -15.71
CA GLY A 156 -3.24 -8.51 -17.18
C GLY A 156 -3.59 -9.72 -18.03
N VAL A 157 -3.65 -10.91 -17.47
CA VAL A 157 -3.98 -12.16 -18.16
C VAL A 157 -5.30 -12.70 -17.63
N GLY A 158 -6.30 -12.80 -18.51
CA GLY A 158 -7.60 -13.35 -18.13
C GLY A 158 -8.49 -12.43 -17.29
N VAL A 159 -8.13 -11.13 -17.18
CA VAL A 159 -9.00 -10.15 -16.51
C VAL A 159 -10.25 -9.96 -17.33
N ILE A 160 -11.39 -10.29 -16.75
CA ILE A 160 -12.70 -10.18 -17.38
C ILE A 160 -13.62 -9.26 -16.57
N THR A 161 -14.70 -8.81 -17.17
CA THR A 161 -15.67 -7.91 -16.52
C THR A 161 -16.11 -8.36 -15.12
N PRO A 162 -16.35 -9.64 -14.80
CA PRO A 162 -16.64 -10.08 -13.45
C PRO A 162 -15.57 -9.69 -12.42
N ASN A 163 -14.29 -9.65 -12.78
CA ASN A 163 -13.22 -9.23 -11.86
C ASN A 163 -13.37 -7.75 -11.44
N TYR A 164 -13.87 -6.89 -12.34
CA TYR A 164 -14.13 -5.49 -12.03
C TYR A 164 -15.25 -5.34 -10.99
N TYR A 165 -16.30 -6.16 -11.12
CA TYR A 165 -17.37 -6.20 -10.12
C TYR A 165 -16.90 -6.74 -8.77
N GLU A 166 -15.98 -7.70 -8.74
CA GLU A 166 -15.43 -8.18 -7.46
C GLU A 166 -14.70 -7.07 -6.70
N VAL A 167 -13.91 -6.21 -7.38
CA VAL A 167 -13.29 -5.05 -6.73
C VAL A 167 -14.34 -4.12 -6.14
N LEU A 168 -15.44 -3.86 -6.87
CA LEU A 168 -16.54 -3.03 -6.39
C LEU A 168 -17.23 -3.67 -5.17
N PHE A 169 -17.47 -4.98 -5.19
CA PHE A 169 -18.05 -5.71 -4.07
C PHE A 169 -17.16 -5.67 -2.83
N GLU A 170 -15.87 -5.92 -2.98
CA GLU A 170 -14.91 -5.83 -1.87
C GLU A 170 -14.83 -4.39 -1.33
N THR A 171 -14.91 -3.36 -2.19
CA THR A 171 -14.95 -1.96 -1.75
C THR A 171 -16.21 -1.67 -0.93
N ILE A 172 -17.38 -2.20 -1.32
CA ILE A 172 -18.62 -2.06 -0.55
C ILE A 172 -18.47 -2.71 0.83
N ASP A 173 -17.87 -3.90 0.89
CA ASP A 173 -17.66 -4.60 2.15
C ASP A 173 -16.74 -3.79 3.08
N VAL A 174 -15.67 -3.17 2.55
CA VAL A 174 -14.78 -2.28 3.32
C VAL A 174 -15.51 -1.02 3.78
N VAL A 175 -16.28 -0.37 2.91
CA VAL A 175 -17.06 0.85 3.25
C VAL A 175 -18.12 0.53 4.31
N ALA A 176 -18.94 -0.48 4.08
CA ALA A 176 -20.01 -0.83 5.00
C ALA A 176 -19.46 -1.36 6.33
N GLY A 177 -18.48 -2.26 6.31
CA GLY A 177 -17.87 -2.82 7.51
C GLY A 177 -17.06 -1.79 8.29
N GLY A 178 -16.21 -1.03 7.60
CA GLY A 178 -15.29 -0.08 8.24
C GLY A 178 -15.95 1.21 8.72
N LEU A 179 -16.89 1.77 7.95
CA LEU A 179 -17.50 3.06 8.27
C LEU A 179 -18.86 2.94 8.96
N MET A 180 -19.65 1.92 8.62
CA MET A 180 -21.02 1.77 9.10
C MET A 180 -21.16 0.67 10.16
N GLY A 181 -20.14 -0.17 10.34
CA GLY A 181 -20.18 -1.33 11.22
C GLY A 181 -21.18 -2.41 10.76
N LEU A 182 -21.54 -2.43 9.47
CA LEU A 182 -22.53 -3.33 8.90
C LEU A 182 -21.87 -4.44 8.08
N SER A 183 -22.26 -5.69 8.34
CA SER A 183 -21.89 -6.82 7.52
C SER A 183 -22.89 -7.02 6.39
N VAL A 184 -22.62 -6.42 5.22
CA VAL A 184 -23.58 -6.41 4.10
C VAL A 184 -23.38 -7.55 3.09
N LYS A 185 -22.33 -8.33 3.22
CA LYS A 185 -21.91 -9.34 2.24
C LYS A 185 -23.00 -10.35 1.88
N CYS A 186 -23.81 -10.77 2.85
CA CYS A 186 -24.94 -11.68 2.60
C CYS A 186 -26.00 -11.06 1.68
N ALA A 187 -26.20 -9.74 1.79
CA ALA A 187 -27.19 -9.00 1.01
C ALA A 187 -26.81 -8.88 -0.48
N ARG A 188 -25.62 -9.29 -0.86
CA ARG A 188 -25.22 -9.41 -2.27
C ARG A 188 -26.07 -10.45 -3.03
N CYS A 189 -26.46 -11.55 -2.38
CA CYS A 189 -27.15 -12.67 -3.05
C CYS A 189 -28.63 -12.80 -2.62
N HIS A 190 -28.97 -12.41 -1.39
CA HIS A 190 -30.33 -12.52 -0.82
C HIS A 190 -30.47 -11.52 0.32
N ASP A 191 -31.69 -11.24 0.77
CA ASP A 191 -31.90 -10.40 1.94
C ASP A 191 -31.11 -10.93 3.15
N HIS A 192 -30.50 -10.03 3.92
CA HIS A 192 -29.67 -10.42 5.06
C HIS A 192 -30.48 -11.24 6.06
N LYS A 193 -29.91 -12.34 6.56
CA LYS A 193 -30.66 -13.32 7.37
C LYS A 193 -31.10 -12.76 8.72
N PHE A 194 -30.29 -11.91 9.33
CA PHE A 194 -30.50 -11.44 10.71
C PHE A 194 -30.83 -9.95 10.77
N ASP A 195 -30.24 -9.16 9.91
CA ASP A 195 -30.42 -7.70 9.90
C ASP A 195 -31.43 -7.28 8.84
N ALA A 196 -32.08 -6.15 9.05
CA ALA A 196 -33.06 -5.60 8.11
C ALA A 196 -32.41 -4.95 6.88
N ILE A 197 -31.53 -5.68 6.20
CA ILE A 197 -30.78 -5.24 5.01
C ILE A 197 -31.27 -6.06 3.81
N PRO A 198 -32.22 -5.54 3.00
CA PRO A 198 -32.65 -6.22 1.79
C PRO A 198 -31.56 -6.16 0.70
N GLN A 199 -31.55 -7.15 -0.16
CA GLN A 199 -30.63 -7.23 -1.30
C GLN A 199 -30.60 -5.94 -2.14
N ARG A 200 -31.75 -5.33 -2.37
CA ARG A 200 -31.84 -4.07 -3.14
C ARG A 200 -31.05 -2.92 -2.52
N ASP A 201 -30.90 -2.87 -1.19
CA ASP A 201 -30.15 -1.80 -0.54
C ASP A 201 -28.65 -2.01 -0.65
N TYR A 202 -28.19 -3.25 -0.73
CA TYR A 202 -26.81 -3.57 -1.14
C TYR A 202 -26.49 -2.97 -2.53
N TYR A 203 -27.36 -3.18 -3.51
CA TYR A 203 -27.16 -2.66 -4.86
C TYR A 203 -27.38 -1.14 -4.98
N ARG A 204 -28.15 -0.54 -4.09
CA ARG A 204 -28.25 0.93 -3.96
C ARG A 204 -26.94 1.53 -3.45
N LEU A 205 -26.35 0.92 -2.42
CA LEU A 205 -25.02 1.32 -1.94
C LEU A 205 -23.96 1.14 -3.05
N MET A 206 -24.03 0.03 -3.76
CA MET A 206 -23.14 -0.20 -4.91
C MET A 206 -23.28 0.89 -5.98
N ALA A 207 -24.50 1.31 -6.29
CA ALA A 207 -24.75 2.34 -7.30
C ALA A 207 -24.10 3.69 -6.96
N SER A 208 -23.93 4.02 -5.67
CA SER A 208 -23.24 5.24 -5.25
C SER A 208 -21.74 5.20 -5.53
N LEU A 209 -21.14 4.01 -5.60
CA LEU A 209 -19.71 3.82 -5.84
C LEU A 209 -19.36 3.49 -7.30
N ILE A 210 -20.36 3.19 -8.13
CA ILE A 210 -20.14 2.76 -9.52
C ILE A 210 -19.51 3.85 -10.40
N THR A 211 -19.66 5.11 -10.04
CA THR A 211 -19.02 6.23 -10.73
C THR A 211 -17.51 6.25 -10.50
N ALA A 212 -17.06 5.86 -9.31
CA ALA A 212 -15.64 5.74 -8.97
C ALA A 212 -15.02 4.42 -9.52
N TYR A 213 -15.85 3.39 -9.70
CA TYR A 213 -15.46 2.03 -10.11
C TYR A 213 -16.34 1.55 -11.25
N ASN A 214 -16.30 2.23 -12.40
CA ASN A 214 -17.11 1.86 -13.55
C ASN A 214 -16.59 0.57 -14.21
N PRO A 215 -17.31 -0.58 -14.12
CA PRO A 215 -16.85 -1.83 -14.74
C PRO A 215 -16.82 -1.81 -16.27
N THR A 216 -17.51 -0.86 -16.91
CA THR A 216 -17.55 -0.71 -18.37
C THR A 216 -16.47 0.24 -18.91
N ASP A 217 -15.89 1.07 -18.03
CA ASP A 217 -14.75 1.95 -18.33
C ASP A 217 -13.66 1.74 -17.25
N TRP A 218 -13.19 0.51 -17.16
CA TRP A 218 -12.25 0.13 -16.13
C TRP A 218 -10.84 0.60 -16.45
N ARG A 219 -10.25 1.31 -15.51
CA ARG A 219 -8.84 1.71 -15.56
C ARG A 219 -8.07 0.91 -14.53
N PRO A 220 -7.16 0.01 -14.92
CA PRO A 220 -6.38 -0.79 -14.00
C PRO A 220 -5.62 0.10 -13.02
N VAL A 221 -5.63 -0.28 -11.74
CA VAL A 221 -4.92 0.46 -10.68
C VAL A 221 -3.41 0.32 -10.85
N TYR A 222 -2.97 -0.82 -11.36
CA TYR A 222 -1.56 -1.15 -11.54
C TYR A 222 -1.34 -1.76 -12.90
N ARG A 223 -0.43 -1.18 -13.68
CA ARG A 223 0.25 -1.90 -14.75
C ARG A 223 1.62 -2.31 -14.22
N PHE A 224 2.13 -3.46 -14.70
CA PHE A 224 3.45 -3.93 -14.35
C PHE A 224 4.48 -2.81 -14.40
N ALA A 225 5.00 -2.50 -13.24
CA ALA A 225 6.22 -1.78 -12.92
C ALA A 225 6.75 -0.85 -14.02
N LYS A 226 6.38 0.38 -14.05
CA LYS A 226 7.15 1.55 -14.52
C LYS A 226 6.30 2.68 -15.08
N ASP A 227 5.05 2.43 -15.47
CA ASP A 227 4.24 3.48 -16.07
C ASP A 227 3.38 4.10 -14.98
N ILE A 228 3.46 5.43 -14.86
CA ILE A 228 2.47 6.24 -14.17
C ILE A 228 1.13 5.82 -14.75
N ASN A 229 0.29 5.15 -13.94
CA ASN A 229 -0.98 4.71 -14.44
C ASN A 229 -1.95 5.91 -14.54
N GLU A 230 -3.01 5.75 -15.31
CA GLU A 230 -4.00 6.80 -15.58
C GLU A 230 -4.75 7.29 -14.31
N ARG A 231 -4.58 6.59 -13.18
CA ARG A 231 -5.12 6.94 -11.86
C ARG A 231 -4.10 7.57 -10.92
N SER A 232 -2.91 7.86 -11.41
CA SER A 232 -1.84 8.50 -10.64
C SER A 232 -1.68 9.95 -11.08
N LEU A 233 -1.48 10.83 -10.12
CA LEU A 233 -1.17 12.23 -10.36
C LEU A 233 0.28 12.51 -9.96
N LEU A 234 0.93 13.41 -10.71
CA LEU A 234 2.29 13.83 -10.39
C LEU A 234 2.23 14.84 -9.24
N ASP A 235 2.87 14.48 -8.12
CA ASP A 235 3.00 15.35 -6.94
C ASP A 235 4.31 16.16 -7.01
N VAL A 236 4.56 16.77 -8.16
CA VAL A 236 5.72 17.63 -8.37
C VAL A 236 5.37 18.77 -9.34
N THR A 237 6.05 19.90 -9.20
CA THR A 237 5.89 21.00 -10.17
C THR A 237 6.40 20.60 -11.54
N THR A 238 5.94 21.31 -12.58
CA THR A 238 6.43 21.08 -13.95
C THR A 238 7.95 21.28 -14.06
N GLU A 239 8.51 22.22 -13.32
CA GLU A 239 9.94 22.51 -13.26
C GLU A 239 10.69 21.36 -12.60
N THR A 240 10.22 20.90 -11.45
CA THR A 240 10.81 19.74 -10.74
C THR A 240 10.75 18.49 -11.62
N LYS A 241 9.64 18.27 -12.33
CA LYS A 241 9.54 17.13 -13.27
C LYS A 241 10.57 17.22 -14.39
N LYS A 242 10.75 18.39 -15.00
CA LYS A 242 11.79 18.59 -16.03
C LYS A 242 13.19 18.27 -15.50
N GLN A 243 13.50 18.70 -14.27
CA GLN A 243 14.77 18.41 -13.64
C GLN A 243 14.96 16.91 -13.40
N ILE A 244 13.93 16.24 -12.85
CA ILE A 244 13.94 14.78 -12.64
C ILE A 244 14.15 14.05 -13.98
N ASP A 245 13.43 14.46 -15.03
CA ASP A 245 13.54 13.84 -16.35
C ASP A 245 14.95 13.99 -16.93
N ALA A 246 15.57 15.17 -16.76
CA ALA A 246 16.95 15.43 -17.19
C ALA A 246 17.97 14.56 -16.40
N ASP A 247 17.81 14.48 -15.09
CA ASP A 247 18.67 13.65 -14.24
C ASP A 247 18.52 12.16 -14.56
N ASN A 248 17.28 11.69 -14.78
CA ASN A 248 17.01 10.33 -15.23
C ASN A 248 17.62 10.02 -16.61
N ALA A 249 17.55 10.95 -17.55
CA ALA A 249 18.18 10.80 -18.86
C ALA A 249 19.70 10.64 -18.74
N LYS A 250 20.35 11.43 -17.88
CA LYS A 250 21.78 11.33 -17.57
C LYS A 250 22.12 9.97 -16.94
N LEU A 251 21.36 9.54 -15.93
CA LEU A 251 21.55 8.25 -15.27
C LEU A 251 21.36 7.08 -16.26
N ASN A 252 20.33 7.15 -17.09
CA ASN A 252 20.07 6.11 -18.11
C ASN A 252 21.22 6.01 -19.13
N SER A 253 21.81 7.13 -19.51
CA SER A 253 23.00 7.15 -20.37
C SER A 253 24.21 6.47 -19.70
N GLN A 254 24.44 6.74 -18.41
CA GLN A 254 25.47 6.09 -17.61
C GLN A 254 25.25 4.58 -17.48
N ILE A 255 24.00 4.20 -17.20
CA ILE A 255 23.59 2.79 -17.12
C ILE A 255 23.81 2.08 -18.47
N ALA A 256 23.43 2.72 -19.58
CA ALA A 256 23.63 2.16 -20.91
C ALA A 256 25.14 1.95 -21.23
N THR A 257 25.99 2.90 -20.83
CA THR A 257 27.45 2.79 -20.98
C THR A 257 28.00 1.65 -20.13
N ALA A 258 27.58 1.57 -18.85
CA ALA A 258 28.02 0.48 -17.97
C ALA A 258 27.58 -0.90 -18.50
N ARG A 259 26.34 -1.02 -19.01
CA ARG A 259 25.83 -2.26 -19.63
C ARG A 259 26.68 -2.67 -20.83
N LYS A 260 27.05 -1.73 -21.70
CA LYS A 260 27.97 -2.02 -22.86
C LYS A 260 29.30 -2.58 -22.38
N LEU A 261 29.88 -2.02 -21.32
CA LEU A 261 31.15 -2.52 -20.75
C LEU A 261 30.99 -3.94 -20.17
N ILE A 262 29.89 -4.18 -19.45
CA ILE A 262 29.57 -5.52 -18.90
C ILE A 262 29.43 -6.53 -20.04
N ASP A 263 28.68 -6.19 -21.08
CA ASP A 263 28.45 -7.09 -22.21
C ASP A 263 29.73 -7.36 -22.98
N ALA A 264 30.58 -6.37 -23.18
CA ALA A 264 31.91 -6.56 -23.78
C ALA A 264 32.79 -7.49 -22.92
N ALA A 265 32.85 -7.28 -21.62
CA ALA A 265 33.59 -8.13 -20.69
C ALA A 265 33.03 -9.57 -20.67
N ARG A 266 31.70 -9.73 -20.69
CA ARG A 266 31.03 -11.03 -20.77
C ARG A 266 31.37 -11.76 -22.08
N GLN A 267 31.35 -11.07 -23.21
CA GLN A 267 31.72 -11.65 -24.50
C GLN A 267 33.18 -12.05 -24.52
N ALA A 268 34.08 -11.21 -24.02
CA ALA A 268 35.53 -11.54 -23.95
C ALA A 268 35.79 -12.76 -23.03
N ALA A 269 35.08 -12.85 -21.90
CA ALA A 269 35.17 -14.01 -21.01
C ALA A 269 34.63 -15.28 -21.68
N ARG A 270 33.46 -15.17 -22.37
CA ARG A 270 32.87 -16.27 -23.13
C ARG A 270 33.82 -16.79 -24.20
N THR A 271 34.41 -15.91 -25.00
CA THR A 271 35.38 -16.29 -26.03
C THR A 271 36.56 -17.04 -25.42
N ARG A 272 37.18 -16.53 -24.34
CA ARG A 272 38.27 -17.22 -23.64
C ARG A 272 37.91 -18.62 -23.16
N VAL A 273 36.71 -18.77 -22.55
CA VAL A 273 36.25 -20.07 -22.07
C VAL A 273 35.99 -21.02 -23.23
N LEU A 274 35.39 -20.54 -24.31
CA LEU A 274 35.14 -21.33 -25.51
C LEU A 274 36.46 -21.78 -26.18
N GLU A 275 37.44 -20.92 -26.29
CA GLU A 275 38.77 -21.26 -26.83
C GLU A 275 39.46 -22.35 -26.00
N LYS A 276 39.46 -22.21 -24.67
CA LYS A 276 39.97 -23.27 -23.77
C LYS A 276 39.27 -24.59 -23.97
N LYS A 277 37.92 -24.58 -24.06
CA LYS A 277 37.13 -25.79 -24.28
C LYS A 277 37.34 -26.39 -25.66
N ARG A 278 37.51 -25.56 -26.71
CA ARG A 278 37.83 -26.02 -28.06
C ARG A 278 39.14 -26.85 -28.12
N ALA A 279 40.11 -26.47 -27.31
CA ALA A 279 41.38 -27.20 -27.25
C ALA A 279 41.23 -28.63 -26.68
N THR A 280 40.18 -28.89 -25.89
CA THR A 280 39.92 -30.20 -25.29
C THR A 280 38.96 -31.07 -26.12
N VAL A 281 38.36 -30.54 -27.21
CA VAL A 281 37.51 -31.31 -28.12
C VAL A 281 38.34 -32.06 -29.15
N PRO A 282 38.07 -33.37 -29.38
CA PRO A 282 38.75 -34.15 -30.45
C PRO A 282 38.65 -33.47 -31.82
N SER A 283 39.69 -33.61 -32.61
CA SER A 283 39.80 -32.93 -33.92
C SER A 283 38.65 -33.27 -34.86
N GLU A 284 38.16 -34.52 -34.79
CA GLU A 284 37.15 -35.09 -35.67
C GLU A 284 35.77 -34.43 -35.54
N ILE A 285 35.40 -33.98 -34.34
CA ILE A 285 34.08 -33.39 -34.07
C ILE A 285 34.15 -31.89 -33.75
N ARG A 286 35.33 -31.29 -33.80
CA ARG A 286 35.57 -29.88 -33.40
C ARG A 286 34.77 -28.89 -34.24
N SER A 287 34.64 -29.14 -35.55
CA SER A 287 33.91 -28.25 -36.46
C SER A 287 32.42 -28.26 -36.15
N ASP A 288 31.84 -29.42 -35.82
CA ASP A 288 30.44 -29.61 -35.56
C ASP A 288 30.05 -28.96 -34.21
N VAL A 289 30.92 -29.12 -33.21
CA VAL A 289 30.74 -28.46 -31.90
C VAL A 289 30.79 -26.94 -32.05
N ILE A 290 31.69 -26.38 -32.88
CA ILE A 290 31.75 -24.94 -33.13
C ILE A 290 30.46 -24.44 -33.79
N THR A 291 29.97 -25.17 -34.79
CA THR A 291 28.76 -24.85 -35.52
C THR A 291 27.55 -24.89 -34.57
N ALA A 292 27.46 -25.91 -33.69
CA ALA A 292 26.42 -26.04 -32.70
C ALA A 292 26.43 -24.88 -31.69
N ILE A 293 27.58 -24.46 -31.22
CA ILE A 293 27.70 -23.34 -30.26
C ILE A 293 27.31 -22.00 -30.92
N GLY A 294 27.59 -21.83 -32.22
CA GLY A 294 27.24 -20.63 -33.00
C GLY A 294 25.78 -20.58 -33.41
N THR A 295 25.06 -21.71 -33.33
CA THR A 295 23.65 -21.83 -33.75
C THR A 295 22.71 -21.55 -32.58
N ASP A 296 21.71 -20.70 -32.80
CA ASP A 296 20.64 -20.43 -31.83
C ASP A 296 20.02 -21.76 -31.37
N GLY A 297 19.80 -21.90 -30.05
CA GLY A 297 19.29 -23.14 -29.45
C GLY A 297 17.99 -23.65 -30.08
N LYS A 298 17.11 -22.75 -30.57
CA LYS A 298 15.86 -23.08 -31.24
C LYS A 298 16.06 -23.57 -32.70
N LYS A 299 17.22 -23.28 -33.29
CA LYS A 299 17.56 -23.62 -34.69
C LYS A 299 18.53 -24.80 -34.76
N ARG A 300 18.93 -25.38 -33.64
CA ARG A 300 19.82 -26.55 -33.61
C ARG A 300 19.08 -27.80 -34.09
N ASN A 301 19.73 -28.57 -34.93
CA ASN A 301 19.26 -29.91 -35.30
C ASN A 301 19.53 -30.93 -34.19
N GLU A 302 19.07 -32.16 -34.35
CA GLU A 302 19.17 -33.21 -33.31
C GLU A 302 20.62 -33.55 -32.94
N VAL A 303 21.56 -33.44 -33.89
CA VAL A 303 22.99 -33.69 -33.65
C VAL A 303 23.67 -32.51 -32.92
N GLN A 304 23.08 -31.31 -32.99
CA GLN A 304 23.60 -30.08 -32.37
C GLN A 304 22.99 -29.81 -31.00
N LYS A 305 21.95 -30.51 -30.59
CA LYS A 305 21.32 -30.43 -29.26
C LYS A 305 22.12 -31.19 -28.23
#